data_d0441d2ae579e5adcbaa67b10a59272e
#
_entry.id   d0441d2ae579e5adcbaa67b10a59272e
#
_cell.length_a   1.000
_cell.length_b   1.000
_cell.length_c   1.000
_cell.angle_alpha   90.00
_cell.angle_beta   90.00
_cell.angle_gamma   90.00
#
_symmetry.space_group_name_H-M   'P 1'
#
loop_
_entity.id
_entity.type
_entity.pdbx_description
1 polymer ?
#
loop_
_entity_poly.entity_id
_entity_poly.type
_entity_poly.pdbx_seq_one_letter_code
_entity_poly.pdbx_strand_id
1 'polypeptide(L)'
;YILPDNKNSRRVVLLDLHTTSAEGIAYTIATSTGGSRALAENLGVPVILDLDKAISGTTLNYFSEMELESFCFEAGQHEDEESVMRTVSAIWQMLVHVGCIESYKLPLFEDQKKVLHDLGKNLAGTVRYKYRHGIQPRDRFKMIAGFDNFQVIKKGQLLAHDRNGAIYAPFSGIMLMPLYQAQGKDGFFIVEEV
;
A
#
# COMPACT_ATOMS: atom_id res chain seq x y z
N TYR A 1 -19.40 -15.47 -1.72
CA TYR A 1 -20.67 -14.98 -2.29
C TYR A 1 -21.05 -13.60 -1.70
N ILE A 2 -20.14 -12.64 -1.79
CA ILE A 2 -20.36 -11.26 -1.32
C ILE A 2 -20.79 -10.36 -2.51
N LEU A 3 -20.64 -10.82 -3.74
CA LEU A 3 -20.91 -10.06 -4.97
C LEU A 3 -22.14 -10.59 -5.71
N PRO A 4 -22.68 -9.84 -6.51
CA PRO A 4 -23.78 -8.91 -6.52
C PRO A 4 -25.05 -9.50 -7.11
N ASP A 5 -25.63 -10.50 -6.50
CA ASP A 5 -27.09 -10.67 -6.65
C ASP A 5 -27.86 -9.62 -5.85
N ASN A 6 -27.12 -8.71 -5.20
CA ASN A 6 -27.72 -7.64 -4.41
C ASN A 6 -28.14 -6.48 -5.34
N LYS A 7 -29.20 -6.70 -6.11
CA LYS A 7 -29.88 -5.69 -6.95
C LYS A 7 -30.27 -4.41 -6.18
N ASN A 8 -30.07 -4.40 -4.86
CA ASN A 8 -30.40 -3.29 -3.97
C ASN A 8 -29.18 -2.48 -3.52
N SER A 9 -27.93 -2.95 -3.71
CA SER A 9 -26.77 -2.15 -3.38
C SER A 9 -26.45 -1.18 -4.51
N ARG A 10 -26.38 0.11 -4.20
CA ARG A 10 -26.09 1.16 -5.18
C ARG A 10 -24.60 1.30 -5.48
N ARG A 11 -23.73 0.82 -4.58
CA ARG A 11 -22.29 0.94 -4.66
C ARG A 11 -21.63 -0.20 -3.88
N VAL A 12 -20.56 -0.78 -4.42
CA VAL A 12 -19.71 -1.76 -3.73
C VAL A 12 -18.31 -1.21 -3.70
N VAL A 13 -17.72 -1.14 -2.51
CA VAL A 13 -16.35 -0.68 -2.29
C VAL A 13 -15.60 -1.75 -1.52
N LEU A 14 -14.41 -2.12 -1.99
CA LEU A 14 -13.51 -3.00 -1.28
C LEU A 14 -12.36 -2.21 -0.65
N LEU A 15 -12.15 -2.40 0.64
CA LEU A 15 -10.95 -2.02 1.37
C LEU A 15 -10.21 -3.29 1.78
N ASP A 16 -9.03 -3.53 1.18
CA ASP A 16 -8.14 -4.64 1.51
C ASP A 16 -7.11 -4.16 2.55
N LEU A 17 -7.00 -4.87 3.67
CA LEU A 17 -6.22 -4.42 4.84
C LEU A 17 -4.99 -5.31 5.03
N HIS A 18 -3.82 -4.71 5.00
CA HIS A 18 -2.53 -5.37 5.07
C HIS A 18 -1.55 -4.69 6.02
N THR A 19 -0.43 -5.37 6.25
CA THR A 19 0.81 -4.87 6.85
C THR A 19 2.00 -5.37 6.03
N THR A 20 3.17 -4.73 6.16
CA THR A 20 4.39 -5.09 5.44
C THR A 20 5.47 -5.67 6.34
N SER A 21 6.49 -6.32 5.75
CA SER A 21 7.65 -6.81 6.50
C SER A 21 8.68 -5.71 6.82
N ALA A 22 8.63 -4.57 6.15
CA ALA A 22 9.54 -3.45 6.32
C ALA A 22 8.95 -2.38 7.24
N GLU A 23 9.79 -1.67 7.94
CA GLU A 23 9.41 -0.48 8.68
C GLU A 23 8.96 0.65 7.75
N GLY A 24 8.29 1.64 8.31
CA GLY A 24 7.80 2.80 7.59
C GLY A 24 6.36 3.14 7.96
N ILE A 25 5.83 4.13 7.26
CA ILE A 25 4.49 4.66 7.51
C ILE A 25 3.41 3.81 6.85
N ALA A 26 2.15 4.07 7.22
CA ALA A 26 0.99 3.57 6.49
C ALA A 26 0.85 4.25 5.12
N TYR A 27 0.31 3.53 4.13
CA TYR A 27 0.07 4.01 2.77
C TYR A 27 -1.07 3.22 2.10
N THR A 28 -1.49 3.68 0.95
CA THR A 28 -2.51 2.99 0.14
C THR A 28 -1.96 2.58 -1.22
N ILE A 29 -2.55 1.54 -1.79
CA ILE A 29 -2.30 1.11 -3.17
C ILE A 29 -3.64 1.15 -3.90
N ALA A 30 -3.69 1.87 -5.02
CA ALA A 30 -4.89 2.01 -5.82
C ALA A 30 -4.58 1.92 -7.31
N THR A 31 -5.59 1.57 -8.10
CA THR A 31 -5.52 1.70 -9.56
C THR A 31 -5.59 3.18 -9.96
N SER A 32 -4.96 3.53 -11.08
CA SER A 32 -5.02 4.90 -11.62
C SER A 32 -6.39 5.28 -12.18
N THR A 33 -7.28 4.31 -12.37
CA THR A 33 -8.58 4.46 -13.02
C THR A 33 -9.74 4.32 -12.04
N GLY A 34 -10.90 4.89 -12.39
CA GLY A 34 -12.11 4.79 -11.59
C GLY A 34 -12.08 5.57 -10.28
N GLY A 35 -12.99 5.23 -9.37
CA GLY A 35 -13.12 5.88 -8.05
C GLY A 35 -12.09 5.43 -7.00
N SER A 36 -11.34 4.36 -7.28
CA SER A 36 -10.39 3.75 -6.35
C SER A 36 -9.32 4.72 -5.83
N ARG A 37 -8.75 5.53 -6.72
CA ARG A 37 -7.78 6.56 -6.35
C ARG A 37 -8.37 7.59 -5.38
N ALA A 38 -9.56 8.11 -5.66
CA ALA A 38 -10.20 9.12 -4.80
C ALA A 38 -10.52 8.57 -3.41
N LEU A 39 -10.92 7.28 -3.33
CA LEU A 39 -11.12 6.58 -2.06
C LEU A 39 -9.82 6.47 -1.26
N ALA A 40 -8.73 6.08 -1.91
CA ALA A 40 -7.42 5.93 -1.29
C ALA A 40 -6.88 7.28 -0.78
N GLU A 41 -6.97 8.35 -1.59
CA GLU A 41 -6.54 9.71 -1.23
C GLU A 41 -7.30 10.27 -0.01
N ASN A 42 -8.55 9.82 0.22
CA ASN A 42 -9.35 10.28 1.35
C ASN A 42 -8.77 9.89 2.72
N LEU A 43 -7.93 8.87 2.80
CA LEU A 43 -7.29 8.45 4.05
C LEU A 43 -6.16 9.40 4.50
N GLY A 44 -5.65 10.28 3.63
CA GLY A 44 -4.63 11.27 3.98
C GLY A 44 -3.21 10.70 4.16
N VAL A 45 -2.97 9.47 3.71
CA VAL A 45 -1.64 8.83 3.63
C VAL A 45 -1.18 8.77 2.17
N PRO A 46 0.10 8.52 1.88
CA PRO A 46 0.59 8.37 0.52
C PRO A 46 -0.18 7.32 -0.29
N VAL A 47 -0.41 7.61 -1.58
CA VAL A 47 -1.08 6.71 -2.51
C VAL A 47 -0.09 6.20 -3.55
N ILE A 48 -0.01 4.89 -3.72
CA ILE A 48 0.80 4.23 -4.73
C ILE A 48 -0.08 3.82 -5.89
N LEU A 49 0.20 4.36 -7.06
CA LEU A 49 -0.52 4.05 -8.29
C LEU A 49 0.21 3.01 -9.14
N ASP A 50 -0.58 2.25 -9.89
CA ASP A 50 -0.11 1.32 -10.94
C ASP A 50 0.70 0.11 -10.43
N LEU A 51 0.73 -0.16 -9.12
CA LEU A 51 1.41 -1.34 -8.58
C LEU A 51 0.69 -2.65 -9.00
N ASP A 52 -0.61 -2.58 -9.23
CA ASP A 52 -1.44 -3.65 -9.79
C ASP A 52 -0.94 -4.17 -11.14
N LYS A 53 -0.27 -3.32 -11.93
CA LYS A 53 0.35 -3.70 -13.20
C LYS A 53 1.61 -4.56 -13.03
N ALA A 54 2.26 -4.48 -11.87
CA ALA A 54 3.47 -5.23 -11.55
C ALA A 54 3.18 -6.55 -10.87
N ILE A 55 2.09 -6.65 -10.13
CA ILE A 55 1.72 -7.82 -9.33
C ILE A 55 0.38 -8.34 -9.85
N SER A 56 0.31 -9.63 -10.18
CA SER A 56 -0.92 -10.28 -10.63
C SER A 56 -1.49 -11.21 -9.56
N GLY A 57 -2.80 -11.47 -9.64
CA GLY A 57 -3.49 -12.39 -8.74
C GLY A 57 -3.76 -11.83 -7.34
N THR A 58 -3.76 -10.50 -7.20
CA THR A 58 -4.15 -9.82 -5.97
C THR A 58 -5.66 -9.63 -5.90
N THR A 59 -6.16 -9.37 -4.69
CA THR A 59 -7.55 -8.95 -4.47
C THR A 59 -7.89 -7.71 -5.30
N LEU A 60 -6.97 -6.75 -5.39
CA LEU A 60 -7.14 -5.54 -6.20
C LEU A 60 -7.31 -5.84 -7.69
N ASN A 61 -6.48 -6.76 -8.27
CA ASN A 61 -6.65 -7.15 -9.67
C ASN A 61 -8.03 -7.74 -9.91
N TYR A 62 -8.46 -8.66 -9.05
CA TYR A 62 -9.75 -9.34 -9.19
C TYR A 62 -10.94 -8.37 -9.15
N PHE A 63 -10.95 -7.43 -8.22
CA PHE A 63 -12.03 -6.44 -8.11
C PHE A 63 -11.97 -5.37 -9.20
N SER A 64 -10.77 -4.99 -9.64
CA SER A 64 -10.58 -4.08 -10.77
C SER A 64 -11.09 -4.66 -12.09
N GLU A 65 -10.90 -5.97 -12.33
CA GLU A 65 -11.46 -6.68 -13.49
C GLU A 65 -13.00 -6.69 -13.49
N MET A 66 -13.63 -6.58 -12.32
CA MET A 66 -15.06 -6.43 -12.14
C MET A 66 -15.55 -4.98 -12.21
N GLU A 67 -14.68 -4.03 -12.53
CA GLU A 67 -14.95 -2.58 -12.52
C GLU A 67 -15.46 -2.05 -11.16
N LEU A 68 -15.09 -2.72 -10.06
CA LEU A 68 -15.47 -2.32 -8.71
C LEU A 68 -14.42 -1.40 -8.10
N GLU A 69 -14.87 -0.45 -7.30
CA GLU A 69 -13.98 0.44 -6.56
C GLU A 69 -13.26 -0.33 -5.46
N SER A 70 -11.92 -0.38 -5.54
CA SER A 70 -11.12 -1.14 -4.60
C SER A 70 -9.76 -0.48 -4.37
N PHE A 71 -9.25 -0.55 -3.16
CA PHE A 71 -7.88 -0.16 -2.85
C PHE A 71 -7.37 -0.96 -1.64
N CYS A 72 -6.04 -1.06 -1.53
CA CYS A 72 -5.38 -1.68 -0.40
C CYS A 72 -4.88 -0.60 0.56
N PHE A 73 -4.93 -0.87 1.86
CA PHE A 73 -4.34 -0.06 2.92
C PHE A 73 -3.30 -0.89 3.65
N GLU A 74 -2.05 -0.45 3.60
CA GLU A 74 -0.91 -0.99 4.32
C GLU A 74 -0.73 -0.20 5.61
N ALA A 75 -0.98 -0.81 6.76
CA ALA A 75 -1.04 -0.12 8.04
C ALA A 75 0.33 0.14 8.69
N GLY A 76 1.41 -0.34 8.10
CA GLY A 76 2.77 -0.29 8.62
C GLY A 76 3.39 -1.69 8.76
N GLN A 77 4.40 -1.83 9.59
CA GLN A 77 5.14 -3.07 9.78
C GLN A 77 4.32 -4.10 10.59
N HIS A 78 4.55 -5.43 10.36
CA HIS A 78 3.77 -6.52 10.96
C HIS A 78 3.73 -6.50 12.50
N GLU A 79 4.84 -6.14 13.14
CA GLU A 79 4.99 -6.13 14.61
C GLU A 79 4.76 -4.74 15.22
N ASP A 80 4.39 -3.74 14.41
CA ASP A 80 4.09 -2.40 14.88
C ASP A 80 2.72 -2.38 15.57
N GLU A 81 2.70 -2.15 16.88
CA GLU A 81 1.47 -2.09 17.67
C GLU A 81 0.50 -1.00 17.19
N GLU A 82 1.01 0.08 16.59
CA GLU A 82 0.17 1.15 16.05
C GLU A 82 -0.56 0.74 14.77
N SER A 83 -0.13 -0.33 14.09
CA SER A 83 -0.78 -0.80 12.85
C SER A 83 -2.25 -1.16 13.06
N VAL A 84 -2.62 -1.68 14.23
CA VAL A 84 -4.01 -1.96 14.61
C VAL A 84 -4.83 -0.68 14.68
N MET A 85 -4.32 0.36 15.35
CA MET A 85 -5.01 1.64 15.48
C MET A 85 -5.16 2.34 14.13
N ARG A 86 -4.12 2.31 13.28
CA ARG A 86 -4.16 2.84 11.92
C ARG A 86 -5.20 2.12 11.06
N THR A 87 -5.28 0.79 11.19
CA THR A 87 -6.29 -0.02 10.49
C THR A 87 -7.71 0.35 10.93
N VAL A 88 -7.95 0.48 12.23
CA VAL A 88 -9.25 0.92 12.78
C VAL A 88 -9.60 2.32 12.26
N SER A 89 -8.63 3.24 12.24
CA SER A 89 -8.82 4.59 11.70
C SER A 89 -9.20 4.56 10.21
N ALA A 90 -8.56 3.73 9.40
CA ALA A 90 -8.87 3.57 7.98
C ALA A 90 -10.30 3.03 7.78
N ILE A 91 -10.71 2.02 8.55
CA ILE A 91 -12.06 1.45 8.48
C ILE A 91 -13.11 2.52 8.79
N TRP A 92 -12.97 3.27 9.89
CA TRP A 92 -13.93 4.29 10.26
C TRP A 92 -14.02 5.42 9.26
N GLN A 93 -12.87 5.90 8.75
CA GLN A 93 -12.86 6.93 7.73
C GLN A 93 -13.56 6.47 6.45
N MET A 94 -13.34 5.22 6.03
CA MET A 94 -14.00 4.69 4.84
C MET A 94 -15.50 4.50 5.04
N LEU A 95 -15.96 3.96 6.16
CA LEU A 95 -17.38 3.80 6.45
C LEU A 95 -18.13 5.14 6.43
N VAL A 96 -17.49 6.21 6.92
CA VAL A 96 -18.05 7.55 6.83
C VAL A 96 -18.02 8.08 5.41
N HIS A 97 -16.88 7.94 4.71
CA HIS A 97 -16.70 8.46 3.37
C HIS A 97 -17.67 7.86 2.35
N VAL A 98 -17.91 6.54 2.44
CA VAL A 98 -18.88 5.86 1.55
C VAL A 98 -20.33 5.98 2.00
N GLY A 99 -20.61 6.69 3.10
CA GLY A 99 -21.97 6.94 3.59
C GLY A 99 -22.63 5.79 4.34
N CYS A 100 -21.84 4.80 4.80
CA CYS A 100 -22.36 3.71 5.65
C CYS A 100 -22.72 4.18 7.06
N ILE A 101 -22.00 5.18 7.57
CA ILE A 101 -22.25 5.77 8.90
C ILE A 101 -22.00 7.28 8.86
N GLU A 102 -22.75 8.04 9.64
CA GLU A 102 -22.58 9.48 9.75
C GLU A 102 -21.51 9.81 10.80
N SER A 103 -20.58 10.73 10.47
CA SER A 103 -19.43 11.05 11.34
C SER A 103 -19.81 11.44 12.77
N TYR A 104 -20.94 12.16 12.95
CA TYR A 104 -21.41 12.58 14.27
C TYR A 104 -21.86 11.41 15.18
N LYS A 105 -22.05 10.22 14.62
CA LYS A 105 -22.37 9.00 15.39
C LYS A 105 -21.14 8.28 15.92
N LEU A 106 -19.94 8.71 15.50
CA LEU A 106 -18.67 8.11 15.91
C LEU A 106 -17.97 9.01 16.93
N PRO A 107 -17.90 8.60 18.21
CA PRO A 107 -17.05 9.29 19.18
C PRO A 107 -15.60 9.34 18.66
N LEU A 108 -14.92 10.47 18.84
CA LEU A 108 -13.51 10.65 18.49
C LEU A 108 -13.19 10.48 16.99
N PHE A 109 -14.16 10.66 16.09
CA PHE A 109 -13.92 10.50 14.64
C PHE A 109 -12.82 11.43 14.13
N GLU A 110 -12.77 12.68 14.58
CA GLU A 110 -11.72 13.63 14.19
C GLU A 110 -10.32 13.21 14.70
N ASP A 111 -10.26 12.58 15.89
CA ASP A 111 -9.00 12.04 16.41
C ASP A 111 -8.53 10.84 15.55
N GLN A 112 -9.45 9.96 15.16
CA GLN A 112 -9.16 8.84 14.26
C GLN A 112 -8.67 9.33 12.90
N LYS A 113 -9.29 10.36 12.34
CA LYS A 113 -8.85 10.97 11.09
C LYS A 113 -7.45 11.57 11.20
N LYS A 114 -7.15 12.21 12.32
CA LYS A 114 -5.85 12.83 12.58
C LYS A 114 -4.71 11.80 12.62
N VAL A 115 -4.96 10.59 13.13
CA VAL A 115 -3.96 9.51 13.20
C VAL A 115 -3.31 9.26 11.83
N LEU A 116 -4.11 9.13 10.76
CA LEU A 116 -3.57 8.88 9.42
C LEU A 116 -3.03 10.15 8.76
N HIS A 117 -3.74 11.26 8.90
CA HIS A 117 -3.33 12.53 8.30
C HIS A 117 -1.95 13.00 8.80
N ASP A 118 -1.64 12.84 10.09
CA ASP A 118 -0.35 13.26 10.65
C ASP A 118 0.81 12.41 10.14
N LEU A 119 0.57 11.15 9.73
CA LEU A 119 1.58 10.28 9.10
C LEU A 119 1.95 10.75 7.68
N GLY A 120 0.98 11.26 6.91
CA GLY A 120 1.18 11.66 5.51
C GLY A 120 1.78 13.06 5.31
N LYS A 121 1.80 13.91 6.34
CA LYS A 121 2.06 15.37 6.24
C LYS A 121 3.33 15.80 5.51
N ASN A 122 4.40 15.00 5.58
CA ASN A 122 5.72 15.37 5.07
C ASN A 122 6.21 14.47 3.94
N LEU A 123 5.30 13.72 3.32
CA LEU A 123 5.65 12.74 2.29
C LEU A 123 4.98 13.09 0.96
N ALA A 124 5.52 12.55 -0.11
CA ALA A 124 4.88 12.63 -1.42
C ALA A 124 3.44 12.08 -1.32
N GLY A 125 2.46 12.93 -1.67
CA GLY A 125 1.04 12.54 -1.56
C GLY A 125 0.67 11.41 -2.51
N THR A 126 1.28 11.38 -3.70
CA THR A 126 1.04 10.34 -4.71
C THR A 126 2.36 9.96 -5.36
N VAL A 127 2.59 8.65 -5.43
CA VAL A 127 3.74 8.06 -6.13
C VAL A 127 3.25 7.01 -7.14
N ARG A 128 4.08 6.71 -8.13
CA ARG A 128 3.77 5.72 -9.16
C ARG A 128 4.80 4.62 -9.21
N TYR A 129 4.34 3.39 -9.44
CA TYR A 129 5.20 2.25 -9.71
C TYR A 129 6.15 2.52 -10.89
N LYS A 130 7.42 2.15 -10.70
CA LYS A 130 8.47 2.29 -11.71
C LYS A 130 9.22 1.00 -11.97
N TYR A 131 9.54 0.24 -10.92
CA TYR A 131 10.37 -0.97 -11.03
C TYR A 131 10.02 -2.00 -9.96
N ARG A 132 10.09 -3.28 -10.34
CA ARG A 132 9.94 -4.45 -9.48
C ARG A 132 11.19 -5.33 -9.57
N HIS A 133 11.77 -5.68 -8.45
CA HIS A 133 12.78 -6.71 -8.35
C HIS A 133 12.13 -8.03 -7.95
N GLY A 134 11.70 -8.82 -8.94
CA GLY A 134 11.12 -10.13 -8.72
C GLY A 134 12.18 -11.15 -8.32
N ILE A 135 11.84 -12.07 -7.43
CA ILE A 135 12.75 -13.10 -6.90
C ILE A 135 12.12 -14.49 -6.95
N GLN A 136 12.99 -15.50 -6.92
CA GLN A 136 12.60 -16.90 -6.78
C GLN A 136 13.34 -17.54 -5.59
N PRO A 137 12.83 -18.62 -4.97
CA PRO A 137 13.49 -19.26 -3.83
C PRO A 137 14.94 -19.66 -4.10
N ARG A 138 15.25 -20.06 -5.34
CA ARG A 138 16.61 -20.46 -5.77
C ARG A 138 17.59 -19.29 -5.81
N ASP A 139 17.12 -18.03 -5.83
CA ASP A 139 17.98 -16.86 -5.96
C ASP A 139 18.70 -16.55 -4.64
N ARG A 140 18.21 -17.07 -3.51
CA ARG A 140 18.75 -16.82 -2.17
C ARG A 140 18.86 -15.31 -1.89
N PHE A 141 17.85 -14.58 -2.34
CA PHE A 141 17.78 -13.13 -2.18
C PHE A 141 17.85 -12.74 -0.70
N LYS A 142 18.64 -11.72 -0.41
CA LYS A 142 18.74 -11.12 0.91
C LYS A 142 18.85 -9.60 0.78
N MET A 143 17.84 -8.91 1.27
CA MET A 143 17.87 -7.44 1.38
C MET A 143 18.93 -7.00 2.38
N ILE A 144 19.63 -5.91 2.09
CA ILE A 144 20.50 -5.24 3.09
C ILE A 144 19.60 -4.60 4.14
N ALA A 145 19.93 -4.78 5.40
CA ALA A 145 19.18 -4.21 6.50
C ALA A 145 19.22 -2.66 6.50
N GLY A 146 18.13 -2.04 6.96
CA GLY A 146 18.03 -0.60 7.15
C GLY A 146 17.46 0.17 5.98
N PHE A 147 16.74 -0.51 5.06
CA PHE A 147 15.85 0.17 4.11
C PHE A 147 14.41 0.13 4.62
N ASP A 148 13.81 1.31 4.69
CA ASP A 148 12.42 1.49 5.08
C ASP A 148 11.54 1.79 3.87
N ASN A 149 10.23 1.61 4.01
CA ASN A 149 9.27 2.12 3.05
C ASN A 149 9.41 3.64 2.95
N PHE A 150 9.30 4.17 1.73
CA PHE A 150 9.43 5.59 1.39
C PHE A 150 10.84 6.18 1.54
N GLN A 151 11.87 5.38 1.79
CA GLN A 151 13.25 5.85 1.79
C GLN A 151 13.71 6.20 0.38
N VAL A 152 14.32 7.38 0.22
CA VAL A 152 14.93 7.80 -1.04
C VAL A 152 16.18 6.97 -1.32
N ILE A 153 16.29 6.40 -2.52
CA ILE A 153 17.43 5.64 -2.99
C ILE A 153 18.04 6.28 -4.26
N LYS A 154 19.33 6.06 -4.46
CA LYS A 154 20.06 6.57 -5.62
C LYS A 154 20.42 5.44 -6.56
N LYS A 155 20.37 5.70 -7.88
CA LYS A 155 20.90 4.78 -8.90
C LYS A 155 22.32 4.33 -8.53
N GLY A 156 22.57 3.02 -8.59
CA GLY A 156 23.86 2.43 -8.22
C GLY A 156 24.05 2.20 -6.74
N GLN A 157 23.09 2.53 -5.88
CA GLN A 157 23.13 2.17 -4.46
C GLN A 157 22.98 0.67 -4.29
N LEU A 158 23.78 0.04 -3.46
CA LEU A 158 23.68 -1.37 -3.12
C LEU A 158 22.45 -1.61 -2.26
N LEU A 159 21.55 -2.50 -2.70
CA LEU A 159 20.27 -2.77 -2.06
C LEU A 159 20.15 -4.16 -1.46
N ALA A 160 20.72 -5.16 -2.14
CA ALA A 160 20.56 -6.56 -1.76
C ALA A 160 21.72 -7.41 -2.28
N HIS A 161 21.70 -8.67 -1.90
CA HIS A 161 22.54 -9.71 -2.50
C HIS A 161 21.67 -10.90 -2.92
N ASP A 162 22.09 -11.61 -3.95
CA ASP A 162 21.55 -12.90 -4.31
C ASP A 162 22.69 -13.90 -4.61
N ARG A 163 22.36 -15.09 -5.09
CA ARG A 163 23.36 -16.10 -5.48
C ARG A 163 24.33 -15.66 -6.58
N ASN A 164 23.99 -14.62 -7.35
CA ASN A 164 24.80 -14.11 -8.45
C ASN A 164 25.64 -12.90 -8.01
N GLY A 165 25.45 -12.39 -6.80
CA GLY A 165 26.22 -11.28 -6.23
C GLY A 165 25.41 -10.10 -5.75
N ALA A 166 25.98 -8.91 -5.84
CA ALA A 166 25.40 -7.67 -5.36
C ALA A 166 24.32 -7.13 -6.33
N ILE A 167 23.22 -6.66 -5.76
CA ILE A 167 22.10 -6.06 -6.49
C ILE A 167 22.06 -4.57 -6.17
N TYR A 168 22.19 -3.77 -7.22
CA TYR A 168 22.21 -2.31 -7.13
C TYR A 168 20.92 -1.70 -7.69
N ALA A 169 20.54 -0.53 -7.18
CA ALA A 169 19.40 0.24 -7.67
C ALA A 169 19.57 0.59 -9.16
N PRO A 170 18.68 0.14 -10.04
CA PRO A 170 18.77 0.46 -11.47
C PRO A 170 18.40 1.93 -11.77
N PHE A 171 17.63 2.55 -10.86
CA PHE A 171 17.16 3.93 -10.95
C PHE A 171 17.26 4.61 -9.59
N SER A 172 17.30 5.95 -9.58
CA SER A 172 16.97 6.74 -8.40
C SER A 172 15.45 6.78 -8.24
N GLY A 173 14.95 6.80 -7.01
CA GLY A 173 13.53 6.81 -6.68
C GLY A 173 13.30 6.60 -5.20
N ILE A 174 12.16 6.05 -4.88
CA ILE A 174 11.70 5.79 -3.50
C ILE A 174 11.56 4.27 -3.34
N MET A 175 12.15 3.72 -2.28
CA MET A 175 12.02 2.29 -1.91
C MET A 175 10.61 1.98 -1.43
N LEU A 176 10.08 0.84 -1.88
CA LEU A 176 8.81 0.33 -1.41
C LEU A 176 8.91 -1.19 -1.17
N MET A 177 8.35 -1.64 -0.06
CA MET A 177 8.26 -3.06 0.33
C MET A 177 9.59 -3.81 0.23
N PRO A 178 10.71 -3.33 0.83
CA PRO A 178 11.91 -4.14 0.92
C PRO A 178 11.63 -5.40 1.73
N LEU A 179 12.03 -6.56 1.20
CA LEU A 179 11.66 -7.86 1.74
C LEU A 179 12.58 -8.29 2.89
N TYR A 180 12.05 -8.30 4.11
CA TYR A 180 12.77 -8.76 5.30
C TYR A 180 12.22 -10.05 5.91
N GLN A 181 11.22 -10.66 5.28
CA GLN A 181 10.65 -11.95 5.67
C GLN A 181 11.14 -13.09 4.77
N ALA A 182 11.00 -14.32 5.25
CA ALA A 182 11.48 -15.51 4.53
C ALA A 182 10.65 -15.87 3.29
N GLN A 183 9.42 -15.34 3.18
CA GLN A 183 8.48 -15.64 2.10
C GLN A 183 8.24 -14.40 1.25
N GLY A 184 8.15 -14.59 -0.05
CA GLY A 184 7.85 -13.53 -1.01
C GLY A 184 8.33 -13.88 -2.41
N LYS A 185 7.79 -13.19 -3.40
CA LYS A 185 8.20 -13.25 -4.81
C LYS A 185 8.81 -11.93 -5.28
N ASP A 186 8.79 -10.91 -4.41
CA ASP A 186 9.22 -9.55 -4.67
C ASP A 186 10.27 -9.16 -3.64
N GLY A 187 11.47 -8.83 -4.10
CA GLY A 187 12.56 -8.38 -3.25
C GLY A 187 12.38 -6.94 -2.81
N PHE A 188 11.93 -6.07 -3.72
CA PHE A 188 11.60 -4.67 -3.48
C PHE A 188 10.94 -4.05 -4.72
N PHE A 189 10.31 -2.90 -4.53
CA PHE A 189 9.85 -2.03 -5.60
C PHE A 189 10.55 -0.68 -5.53
N ILE A 190 10.58 0.03 -6.67
CA ILE A 190 10.97 1.44 -6.75
C ILE A 190 9.78 2.20 -7.31
N VAL A 191 9.42 3.29 -6.66
CA VAL A 191 8.37 4.21 -7.08
C VAL A 191 8.97 5.60 -7.28
N GLU A 192 8.23 6.48 -7.98
CA GLU A 192 8.60 7.87 -8.21
C GLU A 192 7.42 8.81 -7.94
N GLU A 193 7.70 10.05 -7.60
CA GLU A 193 6.68 11.09 -7.43
C GLU A 193 5.96 11.38 -8.74
N VAL A 194 4.66 11.73 -8.65
CA VAL A 194 3.79 12.04 -9.80
C VAL A 194 3.53 13.53 -9.88
#